data_a36b96d271ccedc6bc69f6ff8f9b6413
#
_entry.id   a36b96d271ccedc6bc69f6ff8f9b6413
#
_cell.length_a   1.000
_cell.length_b   1.000
_cell.length_c   1.000
_cell.angle_alpha   90.00
_cell.angle_beta   90.00
_cell.angle_gamma   90.00
#
_symmetry.space_group_name_H-M   'P 1'
#
loop_
_entity.id
_entity.type
_entity.pdbx_description
1 polymer ?
#
loop_
_entity_poly.entity_id
_entity_poly.type
_entity_poly.pdbx_seq_one_letter_code
_entity_poly.pdbx_strand_id
1 'polypeptide(L)'
;MHSNQAISGTQRGRRVRCWLLSVMAVAIAVAATSAPAAAGPSTSHTPGLGVRVVGTIAVGTSHVGVIVAVPGSGGPLNAQAFRLWENGRPKAVRVDPLPASALRIGVVVDARPGDQLRGAQNAVADLMIGLPNGTEAAVVGARPARLVQPLTSDAGSAVRALAGARFSGPRDDASALKLAIREVVGGAPGRRAVVLITTDPIPAGLASAVSGQLRAADASLYVAAVPELAPSFAQLASASGGWAVTASSARPLMPAVDAIGADLVHQYRLAYAPAYPALTAIRLRVAVAGPGTTATAEATVRVPASSDSSAPRAQPSAGARRSGMSMAWLIAAVLLVGLAGAAIFDIRRVRREPGRS
;
A
#
# COMPACT_ATOMS: atom_id res chain seq x y z
N MET A 1 -32.22 -39.63 -51.90
CA MET A 1 -31.36 -39.37 -53.08
C MET A 1 -30.00 -38.97 -52.52
N HIS A 2 -29.09 -39.90 -52.57
CA HIS A 2 -27.71 -39.85 -53.07
C HIS A 2 -26.79 -38.89 -52.32
N SER A 3 -25.59 -39.19 -51.89
CA SER A 3 -24.69 -40.35 -52.02
C SER A 3 -23.49 -40.11 -51.10
N ASN A 4 -23.08 -41.17 -50.49
CA ASN A 4 -21.73 -41.61 -50.18
C ASN A 4 -20.56 -40.85 -50.84
N GLN A 5 -19.48 -40.59 -50.07
CA GLN A 5 -18.18 -41.20 -50.39
C GLN A 5 -17.21 -41.16 -49.22
N ALA A 6 -16.82 -42.35 -48.84
CA ALA A 6 -15.66 -42.63 -48.03
C ALA A 6 -14.42 -42.63 -48.92
N ILE A 7 -13.29 -42.15 -48.43
CA ILE A 7 -11.97 -42.53 -48.94
C ILE A 7 -11.06 -42.86 -47.75
N SER A 8 -10.72 -44.14 -47.73
CA SER A 8 -9.67 -44.77 -46.95
C SER A 8 -8.29 -44.46 -47.55
N GLY A 9 -7.28 -44.34 -46.72
CA GLY A 9 -5.89 -44.19 -47.15
C GLY A 9 -4.91 -44.68 -46.08
N THR A 10 -4.62 -45.93 -46.18
CA THR A 10 -3.63 -46.83 -45.65
C THR A 10 -2.20 -46.31 -45.43
N GLN A 11 -1.63 -46.71 -44.28
CA GLN A 11 -0.33 -47.35 -44.02
C GLN A 11 0.99 -46.73 -44.54
N ARG A 12 1.91 -46.63 -43.58
CA ARG A 12 3.28 -47.22 -43.45
C ARG A 12 3.99 -46.46 -42.34
N GLY A 13 4.37 -47.00 -41.18
CA GLY A 13 5.22 -48.17 -41.03
C GLY A 13 6.69 -47.70 -40.98
N ARG A 14 7.21 -47.25 -39.82
CA ARG A 14 8.65 -47.36 -39.55
C ARG A 14 8.90 -47.49 -38.04
N ARG A 15 9.32 -48.71 -37.71
CA ARG A 15 9.95 -49.09 -36.44
C ARG A 15 11.34 -48.48 -36.41
N VAL A 16 11.69 -47.77 -35.32
CA VAL A 16 13.09 -47.59 -34.92
C VAL A 16 13.16 -47.70 -33.41
N ARG A 17 13.64 -48.79 -33.01
CA ARG A 17 14.54 -49.24 -31.92
C ARG A 17 14.73 -48.32 -30.67
N CYS A 18 14.40 -48.94 -29.59
CA CYS A 18 15.04 -48.92 -28.25
C CYS A 18 16.31 -48.11 -28.11
N TRP A 19 16.26 -47.18 -27.14
CA TRP A 19 17.40 -46.95 -26.26
C TRP A 19 16.86 -46.79 -24.83
N LEU A 20 17.15 -47.80 -24.02
CA LEU A 20 17.07 -47.78 -22.57
C LEU A 20 18.12 -46.76 -22.06
N LEU A 21 17.69 -45.73 -21.37
CA LEU A 21 18.53 -45.01 -20.44
C LEU A 21 17.71 -44.77 -19.18
N SER A 22 18.05 -45.57 -18.18
CA SER A 22 17.68 -45.40 -16.79
C SER A 22 18.10 -44.05 -16.30
N VAL A 23 17.16 -43.16 -16.05
CA VAL A 23 17.39 -41.97 -15.25
C VAL A 23 16.76 -42.23 -13.87
N MET A 24 17.65 -42.42 -12.93
CA MET A 24 17.41 -42.58 -11.51
C MET A 24 16.67 -41.33 -11.00
N ALA A 25 15.38 -41.47 -10.72
CA ALA A 25 14.58 -40.43 -10.09
C ALA A 25 14.99 -40.33 -8.62
N VAL A 26 15.84 -39.37 -8.30
CA VAL A 26 16.06 -38.94 -6.91
C VAL A 26 14.81 -38.15 -6.49
N ALA A 27 13.92 -38.80 -5.79
CA ALA A 27 12.79 -38.18 -5.10
C ALA A 27 13.35 -37.37 -3.93
N ILE A 28 13.58 -36.06 -4.14
CA ILE A 28 13.76 -35.11 -3.03
C ILE A 28 12.38 -34.91 -2.42
N ALA A 29 12.11 -35.59 -1.34
CA ALA A 29 10.99 -35.31 -0.46
C ALA A 29 11.23 -33.97 0.20
N VAL A 30 10.71 -32.91 -0.40
CA VAL A 30 10.56 -31.61 0.26
C VAL A 30 9.47 -31.83 1.31
N ALA A 31 9.88 -32.09 2.54
CA ALA A 31 9.00 -32.01 3.69
C ALA A 31 8.57 -30.53 3.81
N ALA A 32 7.42 -30.22 3.21
CA ALA A 32 6.69 -29.01 3.49
C ALA A 32 6.24 -29.11 4.96
N THR A 33 7.07 -28.61 5.89
CA THR A 33 6.62 -28.27 7.22
C THR A 33 5.61 -27.14 7.06
N SER A 34 4.34 -27.52 6.91
CA SER A 34 3.21 -26.63 7.09
C SER A 34 3.29 -26.12 8.54
N ALA A 35 3.88 -24.93 8.71
CA ALA A 35 3.70 -24.17 9.93
C ALA A 35 2.19 -24.06 10.16
N PRO A 36 1.69 -24.33 11.38
CA PRO A 36 0.28 -24.13 11.67
C PRO A 36 -0.03 -22.68 11.35
N ALA A 37 -0.98 -22.46 10.45
CA ALA A 37 -1.55 -21.14 10.23
C ALA A 37 -2.05 -20.70 11.61
N ALA A 38 -1.36 -19.73 12.20
CA ALA A 38 -1.82 -19.08 13.40
C ALA A 38 -3.19 -18.50 13.03
N ALA A 39 -4.25 -19.13 13.54
CA ALA A 39 -5.58 -18.59 13.48
C ALA A 39 -5.45 -17.16 14.02
N GLY A 40 -5.65 -16.18 13.13
CA GLY A 40 -5.62 -14.79 13.52
C GLY A 40 -6.61 -14.60 14.66
N PRO A 41 -6.24 -13.89 15.73
CA PRO A 41 -7.12 -13.71 16.86
C PRO A 41 -8.40 -13.05 16.37
N SER A 42 -9.53 -13.78 16.50
CA SER A 42 -10.86 -13.20 16.46
C SER A 42 -10.97 -12.29 17.69
N THR A 43 -10.40 -11.09 17.62
CA THR A 43 -10.40 -10.15 18.71
C THR A 43 -11.76 -9.48 18.79
N SER A 44 -12.60 -9.99 19.69
CA SER A 44 -13.56 -9.12 20.37
C SER A 44 -12.79 -7.94 20.93
N HIS A 45 -12.95 -6.76 20.33
CA HIS A 45 -12.26 -5.53 20.72
C HIS A 45 -12.80 -5.08 22.08
N THR A 46 -12.20 -5.58 23.14
CA THR A 46 -12.23 -4.90 24.42
C THR A 46 -11.29 -3.69 24.28
N PRO A 47 -11.67 -2.47 24.71
CA PRO A 47 -10.80 -1.29 24.67
C PRO A 47 -9.65 -1.46 25.67
N GLY A 48 -8.68 -2.29 25.35
CA GLY A 48 -7.48 -2.53 26.11
C GLY A 48 -6.25 -2.01 25.37
N LEU A 49 -5.19 -1.69 26.13
CA LEU A 49 -3.91 -1.35 25.56
C LEU A 49 -3.44 -2.47 24.62
N GLY A 50 -3.24 -2.15 23.37
CA GLY A 50 -2.65 -3.04 22.35
C GLY A 50 -1.27 -2.58 21.95
N VAL A 51 -0.49 -3.46 21.34
CA VAL A 51 0.76 -3.09 20.67
C VAL A 51 0.93 -3.94 19.42
N ARG A 52 1.41 -3.33 18.35
CA ARG A 52 1.65 -4.03 17.09
C ARG A 52 2.87 -3.42 16.38
N VAL A 53 3.75 -4.28 15.86
CA VAL A 53 4.85 -3.85 15.01
C VAL A 53 4.31 -3.68 13.59
N VAL A 54 4.38 -2.44 13.07
CA VAL A 54 3.89 -2.07 11.73
C VAL A 54 4.95 -2.32 10.68
N GLY A 55 6.21 -1.99 10.96
CA GLY A 55 7.31 -2.15 10.02
C GLY A 55 8.62 -1.61 10.55
N THR A 56 9.62 -1.61 9.69
CA THR A 56 10.96 -1.07 9.98
C THR A 56 11.41 -0.13 8.89
N ILE A 57 12.12 0.93 9.28
CA ILE A 57 12.72 1.91 8.38
C ILE A 57 14.19 2.12 8.73
N ALA A 58 15.01 2.50 7.76
CA ALA A 58 16.36 2.98 8.04
C ALA A 58 16.30 4.37 8.69
N VAL A 59 17.12 4.59 9.72
CA VAL A 59 17.25 5.88 10.40
C VAL A 59 18.73 6.28 10.38
N GLY A 60 19.10 7.08 9.38
CA GLY A 60 20.52 7.37 9.13
C GLY A 60 21.32 6.10 8.77
N THR A 61 22.62 6.13 9.02
CA THR A 61 23.56 5.06 8.61
C THR A 61 23.65 3.90 9.60
N SER A 62 23.28 4.11 10.87
CA SER A 62 23.59 3.19 11.96
C SER A 62 22.40 2.78 12.81
N HIS A 63 21.21 3.31 12.54
CA HIS A 63 20.02 3.03 13.34
C HIS A 63 18.88 2.47 12.49
N VAL A 64 18.08 1.65 13.14
CA VAL A 64 16.83 1.12 12.61
C VAL A 64 15.68 1.73 13.41
N GLY A 65 14.69 2.23 12.71
CA GLY A 65 13.42 2.64 13.29
C GLY A 65 12.40 1.52 13.18
N VAL A 66 11.85 1.09 14.31
CA VAL A 66 10.70 0.18 14.35
C VAL A 66 9.46 1.03 14.53
N ILE A 67 8.51 0.89 13.61
CA ILE A 67 7.22 1.56 13.71
C ILE A 67 6.28 0.66 14.49
N VAL A 68 5.73 1.21 15.57
CA VAL A 68 4.85 0.50 16.49
C VAL A 68 3.55 1.27 16.63
N ALA A 69 2.43 0.59 16.43
CA ALA A 69 1.10 1.11 16.73
C ALA A 69 0.67 0.68 18.13
N VAL A 70 0.09 1.59 18.89
CA VAL A 70 -0.34 1.37 20.28
C VAL A 70 -1.80 1.83 20.45
N PRO A 71 -2.76 1.09 19.88
CA PRO A 71 -4.17 1.41 20.07
C PRO A 71 -4.57 1.26 21.54
N GLY A 72 -5.57 2.03 21.98
CA GLY A 72 -6.09 1.97 23.33
C GLY A 72 -5.19 2.59 24.42
N SER A 73 -4.17 3.36 24.04
CA SER A 73 -3.30 4.05 25.01
C SER A 73 -3.99 5.20 25.76
N GLY A 74 -5.15 5.66 25.27
CA GLY A 74 -5.88 6.79 25.88
C GLY A 74 -5.19 8.15 25.74
N GLY A 75 -3.98 8.20 25.19
CA GLY A 75 -3.19 9.41 24.98
C GLY A 75 -1.73 9.11 24.62
N PRO A 76 -0.92 10.16 24.43
CA PRO A 76 0.48 9.99 24.09
C PRO A 76 1.26 9.31 25.22
N LEU A 77 2.08 8.32 24.85
CA LEU A 77 2.94 7.60 25.78
C LEU A 77 4.34 8.22 25.82
N ASN A 78 4.96 8.20 26.99
CA ASN A 78 6.34 8.62 27.15
C ASN A 78 7.33 7.52 26.72
N ALA A 79 8.58 7.89 26.51
CA ALA A 79 9.62 6.96 26.05
C ALA A 79 9.85 5.79 27.03
N GLN A 80 9.66 5.99 28.32
CA GLN A 80 9.87 4.98 29.35
C GLN A 80 8.83 3.86 29.33
N ALA A 81 7.69 4.09 28.66
CA ALA A 81 6.67 3.07 28.47
C ALA A 81 7.11 1.95 27.51
N PHE A 82 8.14 2.19 26.69
CA PHE A 82 8.54 1.26 25.63
C PHE A 82 9.79 0.47 26.01
N ARG A 83 9.76 -0.82 25.71
CA ARG A 83 10.91 -1.72 25.79
C ARG A 83 11.02 -2.52 24.50
N LEU A 84 12.25 -2.68 23.99
CA LEU A 84 12.55 -3.41 22.78
C LEU A 84 13.59 -4.50 23.05
N TRP A 85 13.39 -5.67 22.48
CA TRP A 85 14.37 -6.76 22.44
C TRP A 85 14.60 -7.19 21.00
N GLU A 86 15.86 -7.40 20.67
CA GLU A 86 16.32 -7.95 19.40
C GLU A 86 16.90 -9.35 19.65
N ASN A 87 16.28 -10.41 19.09
CA ASN A 87 16.65 -11.81 19.36
C ASN A 87 16.81 -12.12 20.86
N GLY A 88 15.88 -11.60 21.70
CA GLY A 88 15.86 -11.78 23.14
C GLY A 88 16.79 -10.83 23.92
N ARG A 89 17.64 -10.03 23.28
CA ARG A 89 18.56 -9.08 23.94
C ARG A 89 17.89 -7.70 24.04
N PRO A 90 17.87 -7.09 25.23
CA PRO A 90 17.28 -5.75 25.41
C PRO A 90 18.10 -4.71 24.63
N LYS A 91 17.41 -3.70 24.10
CA LYS A 91 18.00 -2.58 23.36
C LYS A 91 17.57 -1.26 23.96
N ALA A 92 18.53 -0.34 24.05
CA ALA A 92 18.23 1.05 24.30
C ALA A 92 17.51 1.63 23.07
N VAL A 93 16.39 2.30 23.30
CA VAL A 93 15.56 2.88 22.25
C VAL A 93 15.37 4.38 22.48
N ARG A 94 15.40 5.12 21.38
CA ARG A 94 14.83 6.46 21.32
C ARG A 94 13.42 6.34 20.78
N VAL A 95 12.46 6.93 21.45
CA VAL A 95 11.05 6.88 21.08
C VAL A 95 10.61 8.25 20.61
N ASP A 96 10.12 8.32 19.38
CA ASP A 96 9.56 9.52 18.78
C ASP A 96 8.10 9.22 18.36
N PRO A 97 7.09 10.02 18.76
CA PRO A 97 5.78 9.91 18.17
C PRO A 97 5.84 10.27 16.68
N LEU A 98 5.11 9.54 15.85
CA LEU A 98 5.08 9.85 14.44
C LEU A 98 4.11 11.01 14.19
N PRO A 99 4.53 12.08 13.50
CA PRO A 99 3.67 13.24 13.28
C PRO A 99 2.50 12.89 12.35
N ALA A 100 1.34 13.42 12.66
CA ALA A 100 0.12 13.25 11.87
C ALA A 100 0.25 13.83 10.46
N SER A 101 0.94 14.96 10.33
CA SER A 101 1.21 15.61 9.03
C SER A 101 2.03 14.77 8.05
N ALA A 102 2.65 13.69 8.53
CA ALA A 102 3.33 12.72 7.68
C ALA A 102 2.44 11.53 7.29
N LEU A 103 1.16 11.53 7.66
CA LEU A 103 0.23 10.43 7.36
C LEU A 103 -0.64 10.75 6.14
N ARG A 104 -0.65 9.83 5.19
CA ARG A 104 -1.52 9.83 4.01
C ARG A 104 -2.38 8.61 3.97
N ILE A 105 -3.66 8.80 3.76
CA ILE A 105 -4.65 7.74 3.78
C ILE A 105 -5.44 7.74 2.49
N GLY A 106 -5.47 6.61 1.81
CA GLY A 106 -6.40 6.35 0.71
C GLY A 106 -7.54 5.48 1.20
N VAL A 107 -8.75 6.02 1.30
CA VAL A 107 -9.92 5.26 1.74
C VAL A 107 -10.70 4.76 0.54
N VAL A 108 -10.85 3.45 0.45
CA VAL A 108 -11.65 2.77 -0.58
C VAL A 108 -12.98 2.34 0.02
N VAL A 109 -14.08 2.78 -0.59
CA VAL A 109 -15.44 2.43 -0.19
C VAL A 109 -16.05 1.48 -1.21
N ASP A 110 -16.26 0.23 -0.80
CA ASP A 110 -16.99 -0.80 -1.54
C ASP A 110 -18.25 -1.20 -0.77
N ALA A 111 -19.34 -0.52 -1.02
CA ALA A 111 -20.61 -0.80 -0.39
C ALA A 111 -21.75 -0.70 -1.41
N ARG A 112 -22.76 -1.58 -1.27
CA ARG A 112 -23.96 -1.54 -2.09
C ARG A 112 -24.83 -0.34 -1.72
N PRO A 113 -25.55 0.25 -2.69
CA PRO A 113 -26.51 1.29 -2.42
C PRO A 113 -27.50 0.91 -1.32
N GLY A 114 -27.95 1.88 -0.55
CA GLY A 114 -28.87 1.71 0.57
C GLY A 114 -28.21 1.82 1.93
N ASP A 115 -28.66 1.05 2.92
CA ASP A 115 -28.22 1.14 4.31
C ASP A 115 -26.74 0.77 4.50
N GLN A 116 -26.24 -0.17 3.70
CA GLN A 116 -24.83 -0.57 3.73
C GLN A 116 -23.94 0.59 3.32
N LEU A 117 -24.28 1.30 2.25
CA LEU A 117 -23.53 2.47 1.80
C LEU A 117 -23.59 3.58 2.85
N ARG A 118 -24.76 3.87 3.41
CA ARG A 118 -24.87 4.87 4.48
C ARG A 118 -24.01 4.51 5.69
N GLY A 119 -24.03 3.23 6.11
CA GLY A 119 -23.18 2.75 7.20
C GLY A 119 -21.69 2.94 6.91
N ALA A 120 -21.24 2.59 5.71
CA ALA A 120 -19.86 2.78 5.28
C ALA A 120 -19.49 4.28 5.17
N GLN A 121 -20.37 5.11 4.63
CA GLN A 121 -20.15 6.57 4.54
C GLN A 121 -20.02 7.21 5.92
N ASN A 122 -20.87 6.83 6.88
CA ASN A 122 -20.78 7.33 8.25
C ASN A 122 -19.46 6.91 8.91
N ALA A 123 -19.09 5.64 8.78
CA ALA A 123 -17.83 5.13 9.33
C ALA A 123 -16.60 5.86 8.74
N VAL A 124 -16.61 6.14 7.43
CA VAL A 124 -15.52 6.93 6.80
C VAL A 124 -15.54 8.38 7.27
N ALA A 125 -16.71 8.99 7.43
CA ALA A 125 -16.84 10.36 7.93
C ALA A 125 -16.27 10.48 9.35
N ASP A 126 -16.60 9.54 10.24
CA ASP A 126 -16.07 9.51 11.60
C ASP A 126 -14.54 9.30 11.60
N LEU A 127 -14.03 8.38 10.75
CA LEU A 127 -12.59 8.23 10.55
C LEU A 127 -11.93 9.56 10.17
N MET A 128 -12.46 10.24 9.13
CA MET A 128 -11.90 11.50 8.63
C MET A 128 -11.88 12.61 9.69
N ILE A 129 -12.96 12.69 10.50
CA ILE A 129 -13.07 13.68 11.58
C ILE A 129 -12.13 13.33 12.73
N GLY A 130 -11.93 12.03 13.03
CA GLY A 130 -11.07 11.55 14.10
C GLY A 130 -9.57 11.62 13.79
N LEU A 131 -9.20 11.83 12.52
CA LEU A 131 -7.79 11.96 12.14
C LEU A 131 -7.20 13.29 12.62
N PRO A 132 -5.95 13.31 13.08
CA PRO A 132 -5.30 14.53 13.52
C PRO A 132 -5.13 15.54 12.38
N ASN A 133 -5.14 16.83 12.74
CA ASN A 133 -4.90 17.92 11.79
C ASN A 133 -3.59 17.72 11.01
N GLY A 134 -3.64 17.94 9.71
CA GLY A 134 -2.50 17.78 8.81
C GLY A 134 -2.39 16.38 8.19
N THR A 135 -3.23 15.41 8.58
CA THR A 135 -3.38 14.16 7.83
C THR A 135 -4.01 14.45 6.47
N GLU A 136 -3.42 13.91 5.41
CA GLU A 136 -3.98 14.01 4.08
C GLU A 136 -4.77 12.73 3.75
N ALA A 137 -6.00 12.88 3.25
CA ALA A 137 -6.88 11.76 2.93
C ALA A 137 -7.46 11.88 1.52
N ALA A 138 -7.50 10.77 0.80
CA ALA A 138 -8.20 10.62 -0.47
C ALA A 138 -9.35 9.63 -0.29
N VAL A 139 -10.44 9.82 -1.02
CA VAL A 139 -11.59 8.91 -1.03
C VAL A 139 -11.80 8.35 -2.43
N VAL A 140 -11.90 7.03 -2.51
CA VAL A 140 -12.09 6.28 -3.75
C VAL A 140 -13.32 5.41 -3.63
N GLY A 141 -14.19 5.45 -4.63
CA GLY A 141 -15.29 4.49 -4.75
C GLY A 141 -14.86 3.26 -5.53
N ALA A 142 -15.40 2.10 -5.18
CA ALA A 142 -15.19 0.86 -5.93
C ALA A 142 -16.35 0.49 -6.88
N ARG A 143 -17.41 1.31 -6.93
CA ARG A 143 -18.63 1.04 -7.73
C ARG A 143 -19.10 2.26 -8.54
N PRO A 144 -18.53 2.54 -9.72
CA PRO A 144 -17.30 1.98 -10.29
C PRO A 144 -16.04 2.53 -9.59
N ALA A 145 -14.87 1.93 -9.92
CA ALA A 145 -13.59 2.44 -9.42
C ALA A 145 -13.36 3.88 -9.90
N ARG A 146 -13.41 4.84 -8.98
CA ARG A 146 -13.21 6.26 -9.29
C ARG A 146 -12.74 7.05 -8.09
N LEU A 147 -12.00 8.10 -8.35
CA LEU A 147 -11.64 9.08 -7.34
C LEU A 147 -12.86 9.94 -7.01
N VAL A 148 -13.28 9.92 -5.74
CA VAL A 148 -14.37 10.72 -5.20
C VAL A 148 -13.81 12.05 -4.68
N GLN A 149 -12.70 11.97 -3.94
CA GLN A 149 -11.97 13.11 -3.42
C GLN A 149 -10.48 12.85 -3.58
N PRO A 150 -9.75 13.72 -4.29
CA PRO A 150 -8.29 13.71 -4.29
C PRO A 150 -7.71 13.94 -2.90
N LEU A 151 -6.44 13.63 -2.74
CA LEU A 151 -5.72 13.82 -1.49
C LEU A 151 -5.89 15.26 -0.97
N THR A 152 -6.41 15.39 0.25
CA THR A 152 -6.69 16.67 0.90
C THR A 152 -6.50 16.57 2.40
N SER A 153 -6.08 17.66 3.03
CA SER A 153 -6.06 17.80 4.50
C SER A 153 -7.37 18.38 5.06
N ASP A 154 -8.32 18.76 4.20
CA ASP A 154 -9.65 19.23 4.60
C ASP A 154 -10.60 18.04 4.77
N ALA A 155 -10.73 17.55 5.99
CA ALA A 155 -11.67 16.47 6.34
C ALA A 155 -13.13 16.82 5.98
N GLY A 156 -13.53 18.08 6.14
CA GLY A 156 -14.89 18.52 5.80
C GLY A 156 -15.16 18.42 4.30
N SER A 157 -14.19 18.74 3.46
CA SER A 157 -14.28 18.55 2.01
C SER A 157 -14.42 17.08 1.64
N ALA A 158 -13.60 16.20 2.26
CA ALA A 158 -13.67 14.76 2.02
C ALA A 158 -15.04 14.18 2.42
N VAL A 159 -15.57 14.58 3.57
CA VAL A 159 -16.90 14.15 4.06
C VAL A 159 -18.01 14.63 3.12
N ARG A 160 -17.99 15.88 2.68
CA ARG A 160 -18.98 16.41 1.73
C ARG A 160 -18.94 15.68 0.38
N ALA A 161 -17.75 15.44 -0.16
CA ALA A 161 -17.57 14.70 -1.41
C ALA A 161 -18.11 13.28 -1.30
N LEU A 162 -17.84 12.61 -0.18
CA LEU A 162 -18.32 11.26 0.13
C LEU A 162 -19.86 11.23 0.24
N ALA A 163 -20.46 12.17 0.96
CA ALA A 163 -21.93 12.25 1.13
C ALA A 163 -22.65 12.47 -0.20
N GLY A 164 -22.07 13.25 -1.12
CA GLY A 164 -22.59 13.46 -2.48
C GLY A 164 -22.29 12.33 -3.46
N ALA A 165 -21.44 11.38 -3.11
CA ALA A 165 -21.01 10.34 -4.01
C ALA A 165 -22.10 9.25 -4.20
N ARG A 166 -22.32 8.87 -5.47
CA ARG A 166 -23.20 7.75 -5.82
C ARG A 166 -22.33 6.55 -6.20
N PHE A 167 -22.50 5.45 -5.48
CA PHE A 167 -21.79 4.19 -5.71
C PHE A 167 -22.73 3.19 -6.40
N SER A 168 -23.05 3.45 -7.66
CA SER A 168 -23.99 2.63 -8.45
C SER A 168 -23.34 2.22 -9.77
N GLY A 169 -22.70 1.08 -9.79
CA GLY A 169 -21.99 0.60 -10.99
C GLY A 169 -21.36 -0.76 -10.74
N PRO A 170 -20.68 -1.30 -11.74
CA PRO A 170 -19.93 -2.56 -11.57
C PRO A 170 -18.84 -2.39 -10.52
N ARG A 171 -18.66 -3.43 -9.74
CA ARG A 171 -17.63 -3.51 -8.71
C ARG A 171 -16.26 -3.70 -9.34
N ASP A 172 -15.27 -2.90 -8.90
CA ASP A 172 -13.87 -3.04 -9.29
C ASP A 172 -12.93 -2.63 -8.15
N ASP A 173 -12.79 -3.54 -7.18
CA ASP A 173 -11.94 -3.31 -6.01
C ASP A 173 -10.46 -3.21 -6.38
N ALA A 174 -10.03 -3.96 -7.39
CA ALA A 174 -8.64 -3.96 -7.81
C ALA A 174 -8.21 -2.59 -8.35
N SER A 175 -9.00 -2.01 -9.24
CA SER A 175 -8.74 -0.66 -9.76
C SER A 175 -8.91 0.41 -8.69
N ALA A 176 -9.88 0.27 -7.78
CA ALA A 176 -10.07 1.21 -6.68
C ALA A 176 -8.89 1.22 -5.71
N LEU A 177 -8.40 0.05 -5.29
CA LEU A 177 -7.21 -0.07 -4.45
C LEU A 177 -5.96 0.49 -5.14
N LYS A 178 -5.75 0.18 -6.43
CA LYS A 178 -4.65 0.74 -7.21
C LYS A 178 -4.72 2.27 -7.31
N LEU A 179 -5.92 2.82 -7.44
CA LEU A 179 -6.14 4.26 -7.46
C LEU A 179 -5.80 4.88 -6.10
N ALA A 180 -6.28 4.30 -4.99
CA ALA A 180 -5.97 4.76 -3.64
C ALA A 180 -4.45 4.71 -3.36
N ILE A 181 -3.77 3.63 -3.76
CA ILE A 181 -2.31 3.51 -3.64
C ILE A 181 -1.61 4.63 -4.42
N ARG A 182 -2.03 4.95 -5.63
CA ARG A 182 -1.45 6.05 -6.43
C ARG A 182 -1.62 7.40 -5.77
N GLU A 183 -2.79 7.68 -5.21
CA GLU A 183 -3.06 8.93 -4.50
C GLU A 183 -2.10 9.12 -3.31
N VAL A 184 -1.92 8.10 -2.46
CA VAL A 184 -1.05 8.23 -1.28
C VAL A 184 0.43 8.28 -1.63
N VAL A 185 0.83 7.82 -2.83
CA VAL A 185 2.22 7.91 -3.32
C VAL A 185 2.51 9.29 -3.92
N GLY A 186 1.52 9.93 -4.55
CA GLY A 186 1.70 11.18 -5.32
C GLY A 186 2.09 12.40 -4.51
N GLY A 187 1.98 12.36 -3.19
CA GLY A 187 2.31 13.46 -2.32
C GLY A 187 3.74 13.46 -1.77
N ALA A 188 4.03 14.32 -0.79
CA ALA A 188 5.33 14.39 -0.11
C ALA A 188 5.69 13.08 0.62
N PRO A 189 6.96 12.79 0.91
CA PRO A 189 7.35 11.59 1.67
C PRO A 189 6.64 11.51 3.02
N GLY A 190 6.15 10.31 3.38
CA GLY A 190 5.43 10.13 4.64
C GLY A 190 4.91 8.69 4.78
N ARG A 191 4.21 8.45 5.88
CA ARG A 191 3.51 7.18 6.12
C ARG A 191 2.33 7.07 5.17
N ARG A 192 2.16 5.90 4.56
CA ARG A 192 1.08 5.63 3.61
C ARG A 192 0.21 4.51 4.13
N ALA A 193 -1.08 4.75 4.15
CA ALA A 193 -2.07 3.75 4.53
C ALA A 193 -3.17 3.69 3.47
N VAL A 194 -3.66 2.49 3.21
CA VAL A 194 -4.87 2.27 2.43
C VAL A 194 -5.87 1.57 3.33
N VAL A 195 -7.07 2.14 3.43
CA VAL A 195 -8.16 1.59 4.22
C VAL A 195 -9.26 1.13 3.27
N LEU A 196 -9.50 -0.17 3.21
CA LEU A 196 -10.63 -0.75 2.47
C LEU A 196 -11.80 -0.96 3.43
N ILE A 197 -12.93 -0.36 3.10
CA ILE A 197 -14.20 -0.60 3.79
C ILE A 197 -15.12 -1.29 2.80
N THR A 198 -15.46 -2.55 3.06
CA THR A 198 -16.28 -3.36 2.17
C THR A 198 -17.43 -4.03 2.90
N THR A 199 -18.61 -4.03 2.26
CA THR A 199 -19.81 -4.74 2.72
C THR A 199 -20.09 -6.00 1.92
N ASP A 200 -19.20 -6.35 0.99
CA ASP A 200 -19.29 -7.52 0.14
C ASP A 200 -18.08 -8.44 0.32
N PRO A 201 -18.22 -9.74 0.07
CA PRO A 201 -17.11 -10.68 0.09
C PRO A 201 -15.97 -10.21 -0.85
N ILE A 202 -14.73 -10.27 -0.35
CA ILE A 202 -13.57 -9.87 -1.13
C ILE A 202 -13.27 -10.96 -2.19
N PRO A 203 -13.11 -10.58 -3.48
CA PRO A 203 -12.83 -11.55 -4.54
C PRO A 203 -11.53 -12.32 -4.29
N ALA A 204 -11.56 -13.63 -4.57
CA ALA A 204 -10.35 -14.43 -4.62
C ALA A 204 -9.36 -13.83 -5.64
N GLY A 205 -8.08 -13.76 -5.31
CA GLY A 205 -7.07 -13.17 -6.18
C GLY A 205 -6.87 -11.65 -6.04
N LEU A 206 -7.77 -10.91 -5.38
CA LEU A 206 -7.56 -9.48 -5.13
C LEU A 206 -6.26 -9.22 -4.36
N ALA A 207 -5.93 -10.08 -3.38
CA ALA A 207 -4.68 -9.99 -2.62
C ALA A 207 -3.44 -10.03 -3.53
N SER A 208 -3.39 -10.95 -4.48
CA SER A 208 -2.27 -11.06 -5.43
C SER A 208 -2.21 -9.89 -6.38
N ALA A 209 -3.37 -9.37 -6.81
CA ALA A 209 -3.46 -8.26 -7.75
C ALA A 209 -2.92 -6.93 -7.20
N VAL A 210 -2.90 -6.73 -5.87
CA VAL A 210 -2.50 -5.46 -5.24
C VAL A 210 -1.23 -5.56 -4.38
N SER A 211 -0.80 -6.78 -4.01
CA SER A 211 0.34 -7.00 -3.09
C SER A 211 1.65 -6.35 -3.56
N GLY A 212 1.95 -6.46 -4.86
CA GLY A 212 3.15 -5.86 -5.46
C GLY A 212 3.13 -4.33 -5.36
N GLN A 213 1.98 -3.72 -5.57
CA GLN A 213 1.83 -2.26 -5.54
C GLN A 213 1.88 -1.71 -4.11
N LEU A 214 1.22 -2.38 -3.15
CA LEU A 214 1.33 -2.01 -1.72
C LEU A 214 2.78 -2.03 -1.26
N ARG A 215 3.53 -3.07 -1.62
CA ARG A 215 4.94 -3.19 -1.28
C ARG A 215 5.81 -2.12 -1.95
N ALA A 216 5.60 -1.86 -3.24
CA ALA A 216 6.33 -0.83 -3.98
C ALA A 216 6.03 0.58 -3.45
N ALA A 217 4.81 0.80 -2.94
CA ALA A 217 4.37 2.05 -2.34
C ALA A 217 4.81 2.21 -0.88
N ASP A 218 5.32 1.15 -0.24
CA ASP A 218 5.54 1.10 1.21
C ASP A 218 4.27 1.53 1.98
N ALA A 219 3.12 0.97 1.56
CA ALA A 219 1.83 1.33 2.10
C ALA A 219 1.22 0.19 2.93
N SER A 220 0.75 0.52 4.12
CA SER A 220 0.04 -0.41 4.99
C SER A 220 -1.43 -0.54 4.56
N LEU A 221 -1.94 -1.77 4.50
CA LEU A 221 -3.33 -2.06 4.17
C LEU A 221 -4.13 -2.34 5.44
N TYR A 222 -5.20 -1.60 5.63
CA TYR A 222 -6.21 -1.82 6.67
C TYR A 222 -7.53 -2.23 6.01
N VAL A 223 -8.25 -3.14 6.63
CA VAL A 223 -9.50 -3.64 6.08
C VAL A 223 -10.59 -3.70 7.15
N ALA A 224 -11.71 -3.07 6.89
CA ALA A 224 -12.94 -3.26 7.63
C ALA A 224 -13.96 -3.94 6.69
N ALA A 225 -14.30 -5.20 6.96
CA ALA A 225 -15.13 -6.01 6.07
C ALA A 225 -16.39 -6.55 6.78
N VAL A 226 -17.45 -6.74 5.99
CA VAL A 226 -18.68 -7.45 6.36
C VAL A 226 -19.05 -8.37 5.19
N PRO A 227 -19.43 -9.65 5.43
CA PRO A 227 -19.38 -10.40 6.69
C PRO A 227 -18.05 -11.12 6.89
N GLU A 228 -17.43 -11.69 5.86
CA GLU A 228 -16.23 -12.51 6.00
C GLU A 228 -15.09 -12.01 5.13
N LEU A 229 -13.91 -12.11 5.68
CA LEU A 229 -12.68 -11.74 5.01
C LEU A 229 -11.93 -13.00 4.57
N ALA A 230 -11.54 -13.06 3.30
CA ALA A 230 -10.69 -14.16 2.82
C ALA A 230 -9.35 -14.15 3.57
N PRO A 231 -8.87 -15.32 4.07
CA PRO A 231 -7.62 -15.42 4.83
C PRO A 231 -6.41 -14.82 4.11
N SER A 232 -6.32 -14.95 2.79
CA SER A 232 -5.26 -14.37 1.97
C SER A 232 -5.22 -12.84 2.04
N PHE A 233 -6.39 -12.20 2.20
CA PHE A 233 -6.47 -10.75 2.29
C PHE A 233 -6.12 -10.25 3.70
N ALA A 234 -6.51 -11.00 4.74
CA ALA A 234 -6.07 -10.74 6.11
C ALA A 234 -4.54 -10.88 6.24
N GLN A 235 -3.96 -11.91 5.61
CA GLN A 235 -2.50 -12.09 5.54
C GLN A 235 -1.82 -10.94 4.81
N LEU A 236 -2.38 -10.47 3.68
CA LEU A 236 -1.84 -9.32 2.96
C LEU A 236 -1.86 -8.05 3.82
N ALA A 237 -2.97 -7.77 4.52
CA ALA A 237 -3.06 -6.65 5.44
C ALA A 237 -1.96 -6.71 6.51
N SER A 238 -1.81 -7.87 7.16
CA SER A 238 -0.76 -8.10 8.16
C SER A 238 0.65 -7.97 7.57
N ALA A 239 0.92 -8.55 6.41
CA ALA A 239 2.23 -8.50 5.75
C ALA A 239 2.62 -7.09 5.27
N SER A 240 1.65 -6.21 5.03
CA SER A 240 1.88 -4.80 4.68
C SER A 240 2.02 -3.88 5.91
N GLY A 241 1.99 -4.42 7.13
CA GLY A 241 2.03 -3.64 8.37
C GLY A 241 0.69 -3.07 8.81
N GLY A 242 -0.39 -3.38 8.10
CA GLY A 242 -1.75 -3.10 8.51
C GLY A 242 -2.42 -4.28 9.22
N TRP A 243 -3.73 -4.31 9.23
CA TRP A 243 -4.54 -5.41 9.77
C TRP A 243 -5.97 -5.36 9.23
N ALA A 244 -6.69 -6.42 9.50
CA ALA A 244 -8.05 -6.57 9.02
C ALA A 244 -9.00 -6.90 10.16
N VAL A 245 -10.20 -6.36 10.11
CA VAL A 245 -11.27 -6.60 11.05
C VAL A 245 -12.54 -6.96 10.31
N THR A 246 -13.27 -7.93 10.83
CA THR A 246 -14.60 -8.28 10.32
C THR A 246 -15.66 -7.79 11.29
N ALA A 247 -16.71 -7.17 10.75
CA ALA A 247 -17.88 -6.77 11.49
C ALA A 247 -19.03 -7.73 11.14
N SER A 248 -19.88 -8.05 12.10
CA SER A 248 -21.02 -8.96 11.89
C SER A 248 -22.12 -8.39 11.00
N SER A 249 -22.17 -7.06 10.83
CA SER A 249 -23.12 -6.36 9.97
C SER A 249 -22.58 -4.96 9.60
N ALA A 250 -23.31 -4.21 8.79
CA ALA A 250 -22.93 -2.85 8.40
C ALA A 250 -22.97 -1.84 9.58
N ARG A 251 -23.76 -2.06 10.62
CA ARG A 251 -23.80 -1.20 11.81
C ARG A 251 -22.52 -1.24 12.65
N PRO A 252 -21.92 -2.42 12.90
CA PRO A 252 -20.64 -2.51 13.62
C PRO A 252 -19.42 -2.08 12.78
N LEU A 253 -19.56 -1.55 11.56
CA LEU A 253 -18.41 -1.01 10.81
C LEU A 253 -17.76 0.17 11.53
N MET A 254 -18.52 1.02 12.22
CA MET A 254 -17.95 2.17 12.94
C MET A 254 -16.91 1.76 13.96
N PRO A 255 -17.17 0.89 14.95
CA PRO A 255 -16.14 0.45 15.90
C PRO A 255 -14.90 -0.18 15.23
N ALA A 256 -15.08 -0.86 14.11
CA ALA A 256 -13.99 -1.45 13.34
C ALA A 256 -13.11 -0.37 12.70
N VAL A 257 -13.74 0.64 12.12
CA VAL A 257 -13.06 1.78 11.49
C VAL A 257 -12.42 2.69 12.54
N ASP A 258 -13.07 2.90 13.69
CA ASP A 258 -12.50 3.64 14.84
C ASP A 258 -11.23 2.97 15.36
N ALA A 259 -11.23 1.64 15.46
CA ALA A 259 -10.05 0.89 15.85
C ALA A 259 -8.90 1.05 14.84
N ILE A 260 -9.20 1.09 13.54
CA ILE A 260 -8.22 1.40 12.48
C ILE A 260 -7.71 2.85 12.67
N GLY A 261 -8.60 3.80 12.90
CA GLY A 261 -8.24 5.19 13.17
C GLY A 261 -7.29 5.33 14.36
N ALA A 262 -7.63 4.71 15.48
CA ALA A 262 -6.79 4.69 16.68
C ALA A 262 -5.40 4.12 16.42
N ASP A 263 -5.30 3.06 15.62
CA ASP A 263 -4.03 2.43 15.24
C ASP A 263 -3.19 3.36 14.33
N LEU A 264 -3.82 4.09 13.43
CA LEU A 264 -3.15 5.03 12.54
C LEU A 264 -2.62 6.28 13.28
N VAL A 265 -3.33 6.70 14.34
CA VAL A 265 -3.01 7.91 15.12
C VAL A 265 -1.92 7.64 16.14
N HIS A 266 -2.00 6.53 16.87
CA HIS A 266 -1.10 6.21 17.98
C HIS A 266 0.10 5.37 17.51
N GLN A 267 0.90 5.92 16.61
CA GLN A 267 2.13 5.26 16.12
C GLN A 267 3.38 5.97 16.61
N TYR A 268 4.37 5.15 16.95
CA TYR A 268 5.67 5.59 17.47
C TYR A 268 6.80 4.97 16.65
N ARG A 269 7.87 5.71 16.51
CA ARG A 269 9.13 5.21 15.97
C ARG A 269 10.09 4.92 17.12
N LEU A 270 10.51 3.67 17.23
CA LEU A 270 11.53 3.23 18.16
C LEU A 270 12.86 3.11 17.42
N ALA A 271 13.74 4.09 17.56
CA ALA A 271 15.05 4.07 16.90
C ALA A 271 16.08 3.41 17.82
N TYR A 272 16.83 2.43 17.29
CA TYR A 272 17.87 1.72 18.00
C TYR A 272 19.02 1.31 17.08
N ALA A 273 20.20 1.01 17.66
CA ALA A 273 21.33 0.45 16.92
C ALA A 273 21.20 -1.08 16.83
N PRO A 274 21.03 -1.66 15.62
CA PRO A 274 20.91 -3.10 15.45
C PRO A 274 22.25 -3.81 15.74
N ALA A 275 22.18 -5.04 16.29
CA ALA A 275 23.36 -5.87 16.49
C ALA A 275 23.72 -6.70 15.24
N TYR A 276 22.87 -6.71 14.24
CA TYR A 276 23.01 -7.55 13.05
C TYR A 276 23.10 -6.69 11.78
N PRO A 277 23.80 -7.18 10.75
CA PRO A 277 23.97 -6.45 9.51
C PRO A 277 22.62 -6.26 8.77
N ALA A 278 22.62 -5.32 7.83
CA ALA A 278 21.48 -5.07 6.95
C ALA A 278 20.99 -6.36 6.25
N LEU A 279 19.69 -6.40 5.96
CA LEU A 279 18.98 -7.52 5.32
C LEU A 279 18.89 -8.82 6.15
N THR A 280 19.47 -8.86 7.36
CA THR A 280 19.33 -10.00 8.27
C THR A 280 17.90 -10.03 8.82
N ALA A 281 17.29 -11.21 8.85
CA ALA A 281 16.02 -11.44 9.54
C ALA A 281 16.27 -11.52 11.05
N ILE A 282 15.57 -10.69 11.82
CA ILE A 282 15.68 -10.62 13.28
C ILE A 282 14.31 -10.75 13.91
N ARG A 283 14.25 -11.33 15.10
CA ARG A 283 13.04 -11.34 15.92
C ARG A 283 13.04 -10.11 16.83
N LEU A 284 12.05 -9.27 16.66
CA LEU A 284 11.77 -8.15 17.55
C LEU A 284 10.66 -8.51 18.51
N ARG A 285 10.83 -8.12 19.78
CA ARG A 285 9.77 -8.10 20.77
C ARG A 285 9.66 -6.69 21.31
N VAL A 286 8.48 -6.15 21.28
CA VAL A 286 8.16 -4.82 21.82
C VAL A 286 7.20 -5.01 22.97
N ALA A 287 7.46 -4.37 24.10
CA ALA A 287 6.51 -4.26 25.20
C ALA A 287 6.20 -2.78 25.44
N VAL A 288 4.94 -2.51 25.73
CA VAL A 288 4.44 -1.17 26.03
C VAL A 288 3.69 -1.22 27.36
N ALA A 289 4.15 -0.45 28.33
CA ALA A 289 3.50 -0.32 29.61
C ALA A 289 2.49 0.83 29.60
N GLY A 290 1.25 0.54 29.96
CA GLY A 290 0.20 1.51 30.22
C GLY A 290 -0.26 1.47 31.69
N PRO A 291 -1.25 2.28 32.08
CA PRO A 291 -1.80 2.26 33.40
C PRO A 291 -2.37 0.89 33.78
N GLY A 292 -1.70 0.18 34.68
CA GLY A 292 -2.14 -1.11 35.21
C GLY A 292 -2.04 -2.29 34.25
N THR A 293 -1.47 -2.12 33.04
CA THR A 293 -1.35 -3.18 32.03
C THR A 293 -0.08 -3.06 31.20
N THR A 294 0.36 -4.18 30.62
CA THR A 294 1.48 -4.21 29.66
C THR A 294 1.04 -5.01 28.45
N ALA A 295 1.16 -4.42 27.29
CA ALA A 295 0.94 -5.09 26.01
C ALA A 295 2.29 -5.49 25.38
N THR A 296 2.32 -6.64 24.69
CA THR A 296 3.53 -7.12 24.01
C THR A 296 3.20 -7.57 22.58
N ALA A 297 4.12 -7.31 21.65
CA ALA A 297 4.08 -7.84 20.29
C ALA A 297 5.43 -8.42 19.90
N GLU A 298 5.38 -9.46 19.10
CA GLU A 298 6.56 -10.05 18.47
C GLU A 298 6.42 -10.00 16.94
N ALA A 299 7.51 -9.70 16.26
CA ALA A 299 7.56 -9.72 14.80
C ALA A 299 8.92 -10.17 14.32
N THR A 300 8.96 -10.88 13.21
CA THR A 300 10.19 -11.12 12.46
C THR A 300 10.29 -10.08 11.37
N VAL A 301 11.34 -9.28 11.42
CA VAL A 301 11.57 -8.19 10.47
C VAL A 301 12.96 -8.34 9.83
N ARG A 302 13.13 -7.73 8.66
CA ARG A 302 14.47 -7.58 8.06
C ARG A 302 15.06 -6.25 8.46
N VAL A 303 16.32 -6.24 8.86
CA VAL A 303 17.08 -5.00 9.07
C VAL A 303 17.15 -4.27 7.73
N PRO A 304 16.63 -3.04 7.61
CA PRO A 304 16.67 -2.32 6.35
C PRO A 304 18.11 -1.99 5.96
N ALA A 305 18.39 -1.95 4.65
CA ALA A 305 19.66 -1.42 4.16
C ALA A 305 19.74 0.07 4.49
N SER A 306 20.92 0.53 4.94
CA SER A 306 21.16 1.95 5.21
C SER A 306 20.92 2.76 3.92
N SER A 307 20.19 3.87 4.03
CA SER A 307 19.86 4.73 2.88
C SER A 307 21.07 5.43 2.26
N ASP A 308 22.20 5.44 2.95
CA ASP A 308 23.44 6.11 2.53
C ASP A 308 24.35 5.27 1.64
N SER A 309 23.83 4.24 0.99
CA SER A 309 24.57 3.56 -0.08
C SER A 309 24.75 4.43 -1.35
N SER A 310 24.40 5.70 -1.31
CA SER A 310 24.99 6.73 -2.16
C SER A 310 26.33 7.16 -1.56
N ALA A 311 27.30 6.24 -1.37
CA ALA A 311 28.68 6.65 -1.41
C ALA A 311 28.80 7.53 -2.68
N PRO A 312 29.34 8.76 -2.58
CA PRO A 312 29.64 9.51 -3.77
C PRO A 312 30.51 8.55 -4.59
N ARG A 313 29.89 8.00 -5.65
CA ARG A 313 30.63 7.25 -6.65
C ARG A 313 31.72 8.22 -7.03
N ALA A 314 32.95 7.96 -6.58
CA ALA A 314 34.10 8.76 -6.94
C ALA A 314 33.96 8.92 -8.45
N GLN A 315 33.47 10.07 -8.87
CA GLN A 315 33.48 10.40 -10.28
C GLN A 315 34.96 10.31 -10.63
N PRO A 316 35.36 9.39 -11.52
CA PRO A 316 36.71 9.46 -12.03
C PRO A 316 36.83 10.91 -12.48
N SER A 317 37.79 11.61 -11.93
CA SER A 317 38.15 12.98 -12.30
C SER A 317 38.54 12.94 -13.78
N ALA A 318 37.53 12.87 -14.63
CA ALA A 318 37.63 13.09 -16.06
C ALA A 318 38.00 14.54 -16.18
N GLY A 319 39.25 14.73 -16.51
CA GLY A 319 39.90 16.01 -16.71
C GLY A 319 38.93 16.96 -17.46
N ALA A 320 38.85 18.15 -16.94
CA ALA A 320 38.08 19.27 -17.43
C ALA A 320 38.19 19.41 -18.95
N ARG A 321 37.23 18.85 -19.67
CA ARG A 321 36.81 19.39 -20.96
C ARG A 321 35.56 20.20 -20.71
N ARG A 322 35.75 21.48 -20.42
CA ARG A 322 34.74 22.52 -20.61
C ARG A 322 34.36 22.51 -22.09
N SER A 323 33.43 21.64 -22.46
CA SER A 323 32.66 21.82 -23.69
C SER A 323 31.66 22.94 -23.39
N GLY A 324 32.06 24.17 -23.68
CA GLY A 324 31.17 25.29 -23.72
C GLY A 324 30.05 24.96 -24.72
N MET A 325 28.88 24.66 -24.20
CA MET A 325 27.67 24.70 -25.00
C MET A 325 27.53 26.14 -25.50
N SER A 326 27.94 26.36 -26.75
CA SER A 326 27.94 27.66 -27.38
C SER A 326 26.53 28.23 -27.33
N MET A 327 26.40 29.45 -26.85
CA MET A 327 25.16 30.25 -26.82
C MET A 327 24.46 30.30 -28.18
N ALA A 328 25.14 29.92 -29.25
CA ALA A 328 24.64 29.75 -30.60
C ALA A 328 23.46 28.77 -30.74
N TRP A 329 23.44 27.67 -29.94
CA TRP A 329 22.34 26.70 -30.00
C TRP A 329 21.05 27.20 -29.35
N LEU A 330 21.14 28.04 -28.33
CA LEU A 330 19.97 28.68 -27.73
C LEU A 330 19.35 29.72 -28.65
N ILE A 331 20.17 30.47 -29.37
CA ILE A 331 19.70 31.48 -30.37
C ILE A 331 19.05 30.79 -31.56
N ALA A 332 19.59 29.66 -32.03
CA ALA A 332 19.00 28.88 -33.13
C ALA A 332 17.63 28.30 -32.76
N ALA A 333 17.45 27.80 -31.51
CA ALA A 333 16.17 27.26 -31.04
C ALA A 333 15.09 28.32 -30.92
N VAL A 334 15.42 29.52 -30.47
CA VAL A 334 14.49 30.67 -30.36
C VAL A 334 14.06 31.17 -31.74
N LEU A 335 14.98 31.24 -32.71
CA LEU A 335 14.66 31.63 -34.10
C LEU A 335 13.74 30.62 -34.79
N LEU A 336 13.92 29.31 -34.55
CA LEU A 336 13.08 28.28 -35.15
C LEU A 336 11.64 28.32 -34.62
N VAL A 337 11.45 28.60 -33.34
CA VAL A 337 10.11 28.78 -32.73
C VAL A 337 9.43 30.05 -33.23
N GLY A 338 10.17 31.12 -33.42
CA GLY A 338 9.66 32.40 -33.97
C GLY A 338 9.18 32.24 -35.43
N LEU A 339 9.92 31.56 -36.27
CA LEU A 339 9.55 31.30 -37.69
C LEU A 339 8.31 30.39 -37.81
N ALA A 340 8.17 29.37 -36.97
CA ALA A 340 6.99 28.52 -36.96
C ALA A 340 5.72 29.29 -36.53
N GLY A 341 5.84 30.21 -35.58
CA GLY A 341 4.74 31.10 -35.14
C GLY A 341 4.25 32.05 -36.23
N ALA A 342 5.15 32.63 -36.99
CA ALA A 342 4.82 33.56 -38.09
C ALA A 342 4.08 32.82 -39.24
N ALA A 343 4.50 31.61 -39.59
CA ALA A 343 3.84 30.81 -40.65
C ALA A 343 2.41 30.42 -40.29
N ILE A 344 2.14 30.14 -39.02
CA ILE A 344 0.77 29.79 -38.54
C ILE A 344 -0.14 31.02 -38.54
N PHE A 345 0.41 32.20 -38.29
CA PHE A 345 -0.35 33.45 -38.28
C PHE A 345 -0.78 33.87 -39.70
N ASP A 346 0.08 33.68 -40.68
CA ASP A 346 -0.19 34.00 -42.11
C ASP A 346 -1.26 33.07 -42.68
N ILE A 347 -1.22 31.78 -42.37
CA ILE A 347 -2.23 30.80 -42.87
C ILE A 347 -3.63 31.16 -42.30
N ARG A 348 -3.71 31.70 -41.12
CA ARG A 348 -5.01 32.10 -40.50
C ARG A 348 -5.55 33.40 -41.09
N ARG A 349 -4.68 34.28 -41.62
CA ARG A 349 -5.09 35.54 -42.25
C ARG A 349 -5.69 35.30 -43.65
N VAL A 350 -5.10 34.41 -44.46
CA VAL A 350 -5.60 34.06 -45.78
C VAL A 350 -6.96 33.37 -45.76
N ARG A 351 -7.30 32.65 -44.67
CA ARG A 351 -8.62 32.00 -44.57
C ARG A 351 -9.77 32.89 -44.11
N ARG A 352 -9.53 34.19 -43.82
CA ARG A 352 -10.55 35.11 -43.32
C ARG A 352 -11.01 36.15 -44.35
N GLU A 353 -10.64 36.01 -45.61
CA GLU A 353 -11.26 36.82 -46.66
C GLU A 353 -12.47 36.07 -47.26
N PRO A 354 -13.74 36.39 -46.83
CA PRO A 354 -14.90 35.89 -47.52
C PRO A 354 -15.07 36.70 -48.79
N GLY A 355 -15.21 36.01 -49.93
CA GLY A 355 -15.42 36.59 -51.25
C GLY A 355 -16.49 37.66 -51.27
N ARG A 356 -16.11 38.84 -51.71
CA ARG A 356 -17.01 39.83 -52.28
C ARG A 356 -17.13 39.56 -53.78
N SER A 357 -18.31 39.10 -54.16
CA SER A 357 -18.90 39.37 -55.46
C SER A 357 -20.40 39.22 -55.36
#